data_92bc348450d99e8cbebae61247d4dcb2
#
_entry.id   92bc348450d99e8cbebae61247d4dcb2
#
_cell.length_a   1.000
_cell.length_b   1.000
_cell.length_c   1.000
_cell.angle_alpha   90.00
_cell.angle_beta   90.00
_cell.angle_gamma   90.00
#
_symmetry.space_group_name_H-M   'P 1'
#
loop_
_entity.id
_entity.type
_entity.pdbx_description
1 polymer ?
#
loop_
_entity_poly.entity_id
_entity_poly.type
_entity_poly.pdbx_seq_one_letter_code
_entity_poly.pdbx_strand_id
1 'polypeptide(L)'
;MSITPSPHQLIAPDVKVGEGVRIFGFTNLYGCEIGDGSKIGTFVEIQRGAKIGKRCKISSHTFICEGVTIEDEVFVGHGVMFTNDLTPHATNPDGSPQTDADWKCLPTLVKKGVSIGSNATLLCGITIGERAMIGAGAVVTKDVPAGATVVGNPARQVVSKGKG
;
A
#
# COMPACT_ATOMS: atom_id res chain seq x y z
N MET A 1 13.24 17.70 -5.22
CA MET A 1 12.76 18.38 -6.46
C MET A 1 11.31 18.74 -6.26
N SER A 2 10.90 19.97 -6.63
CA SER A 2 9.46 20.30 -6.72
C SER A 2 8.93 19.73 -8.03
N ILE A 3 7.91 18.85 -7.94
CA ILE A 3 7.17 18.39 -9.13
C ILE A 3 6.12 19.45 -9.43
N THR A 4 6.06 19.90 -10.70
CA THR A 4 4.91 20.68 -11.17
C THR A 4 3.82 19.68 -11.59
N PRO A 5 2.69 19.58 -10.84
CA PRO A 5 1.64 18.65 -11.19
C PRO A 5 1.04 18.95 -12.56
N SER A 6 0.66 17.92 -13.30
CA SER A 6 -0.16 18.09 -14.49
C SER A 6 -1.62 18.42 -14.10
N PRO A 7 -2.47 18.92 -15.02
CA PRO A 7 -3.84 19.32 -14.71
C PRO A 7 -4.74 18.26 -14.06
N HIS A 8 -4.32 17.00 -14.09
CA HIS A 8 -5.09 15.86 -13.55
C HIS A 8 -4.35 15.14 -12.42
N GLN A 9 -3.44 15.83 -11.72
CA GLN A 9 -2.73 15.29 -10.57
C GLN A 9 -3.00 16.19 -9.37
N LEU A 10 -3.53 15.62 -8.29
CA LEU A 10 -3.64 16.29 -6.99
C LEU A 10 -2.43 15.86 -6.15
N ILE A 11 -1.41 16.69 -6.10
CA ILE A 11 -0.19 16.46 -5.31
C ILE A 11 -0.06 17.62 -4.33
N ALA A 12 -0.26 17.33 -3.05
CA ALA A 12 -0.16 18.33 -2.00
C ALA A 12 1.30 18.82 -1.84
N PRO A 13 1.53 20.07 -1.39
CA PRO A 13 2.87 20.64 -1.27
C PRO A 13 3.78 19.93 -0.26
N ASP A 14 3.20 19.16 0.66
CA ASP A 14 3.91 18.40 1.70
C ASP A 14 4.39 17.00 1.26
N VAL A 15 4.09 16.59 0.02
CA VAL A 15 4.55 15.33 -0.54
C VAL A 15 6.05 15.40 -0.85
N LYS A 16 6.82 14.46 -0.31
CA LYS A 16 8.24 14.34 -0.60
C LYS A 16 8.47 13.34 -1.73
N VAL A 17 9.08 13.80 -2.81
CA VAL A 17 9.29 12.98 -4.02
C VAL A 17 10.77 12.91 -4.35
N GLY A 18 11.28 11.69 -4.50
CA GLY A 18 12.66 11.41 -4.87
C GLY A 18 12.98 11.68 -6.35
N GLU A 19 14.23 11.43 -6.72
CA GLU A 19 14.69 11.64 -8.10
C GLU A 19 14.11 10.58 -9.06
N GLY A 20 13.75 11.01 -10.28
CA GLY A 20 13.28 10.10 -11.34
C GLY A 20 11.93 9.42 -11.06
N VAL A 21 11.19 9.87 -10.06
CA VAL A 21 9.83 9.38 -9.79
C VAL A 21 8.91 9.77 -10.93
N ARG A 22 8.06 8.82 -11.36
CA ARG A 22 7.02 9.07 -12.37
C ARG A 22 5.65 8.93 -11.74
N ILE A 23 4.84 9.99 -11.80
CA ILE A 23 3.47 10.01 -11.32
C ILE A 23 2.55 10.19 -12.51
N PHE A 24 1.62 9.25 -12.70
CA PHE A 24 0.65 9.32 -13.79
C PHE A 24 -0.59 10.15 -13.38
N GLY A 25 -1.47 10.44 -14.32
CA GLY A 25 -2.62 11.31 -14.08
C GLY A 25 -3.68 10.74 -13.14
N PHE A 26 -4.57 11.61 -12.66
CA PHE A 26 -5.69 11.28 -11.75
C PHE A 26 -5.24 10.64 -10.44
N THR A 27 -4.10 11.07 -9.91
CA THR A 27 -3.59 10.66 -8.59
C THR A 27 -4.00 11.65 -7.52
N ASN A 28 -4.14 11.17 -6.28
CA ASN A 28 -4.35 11.99 -5.09
C ASN A 28 -3.28 11.65 -4.04
N LEU A 29 -2.29 12.54 -3.87
CA LEU A 29 -1.13 12.31 -3.01
C LEU A 29 -1.01 13.44 -2.00
N TYR A 30 -0.91 13.11 -0.71
CA TYR A 30 -0.76 14.11 0.35
C TYR A 30 0.00 13.55 1.56
N GLY A 31 0.92 14.35 2.11
CA GLY A 31 1.69 14.06 3.32
C GLY A 31 2.51 12.77 3.27
N CYS A 32 2.79 12.22 2.09
CA CYS A 32 3.50 10.97 1.90
C CYS A 32 4.93 11.16 1.38
N GLU A 33 5.73 10.11 1.43
CA GLU A 33 7.10 10.08 0.92
C GLU A 33 7.22 9.01 -0.18
N ILE A 34 7.87 9.35 -1.30
CA ILE A 34 8.06 8.45 -2.45
C ILE A 34 9.54 8.46 -2.84
N GLY A 35 10.19 7.31 -2.74
CA GLY A 35 11.61 7.13 -3.00
C GLY A 35 11.97 7.11 -4.50
N ASP A 36 13.26 7.31 -4.78
CA ASP A 36 13.82 7.49 -6.11
C ASP A 36 13.42 6.38 -7.10
N GLY A 37 13.16 6.76 -8.34
CA GLY A 37 12.89 5.86 -9.45
C GLY A 37 11.56 5.11 -9.39
N SER A 38 10.71 5.41 -8.41
CA SER A 38 9.40 4.76 -8.26
C SER A 38 8.39 5.26 -9.28
N LYS A 39 7.38 4.42 -9.56
CA LYS A 39 6.31 4.72 -10.52
C LYS A 39 4.96 4.59 -9.84
N ILE A 40 4.17 5.65 -9.92
CA ILE A 40 2.82 5.74 -9.34
C ILE A 40 1.81 5.78 -10.48
N GLY A 41 0.99 4.75 -10.57
CA GLY A 41 -0.01 4.58 -11.63
C GLY A 41 -1.19 5.55 -11.52
N THR A 42 -2.03 5.53 -12.53
CA THR A 42 -3.26 6.32 -12.62
C THR A 42 -4.27 5.90 -11.55
N PHE A 43 -5.05 6.85 -11.03
CA PHE A 43 -6.07 6.64 -9.99
C PHE A 43 -5.52 6.03 -8.69
N VAL A 44 -4.25 6.32 -8.36
CA VAL A 44 -3.65 5.93 -7.08
C VAL A 44 -3.90 7.03 -6.06
N GLU A 45 -4.28 6.63 -4.85
CA GLU A 45 -4.28 7.49 -3.68
C GLU A 45 -3.22 7.03 -2.69
N ILE A 46 -2.40 7.97 -2.18
CA ILE A 46 -1.43 7.72 -1.11
C ILE A 46 -1.60 8.80 -0.06
N GLN A 47 -1.95 8.38 1.15
CA GLN A 47 -2.30 9.26 2.26
C GLN A 47 -1.06 9.70 3.07
N ARG A 48 -1.29 10.71 3.93
CA ARG A 48 -0.29 11.24 4.84
C ARG A 48 0.36 10.15 5.70
N GLY A 49 1.65 10.28 5.96
CA GLY A 49 2.40 9.32 6.76
C GLY A 49 2.77 8.02 6.05
N ALA A 50 2.19 7.73 4.87
CA ALA A 50 2.59 6.58 4.08
C ALA A 50 3.98 6.80 3.46
N LYS A 51 4.77 5.71 3.38
CA LYS A 51 6.13 5.74 2.82
C LYS A 51 6.30 4.69 1.75
N ILE A 52 6.78 5.13 0.59
CA ILE A 52 7.12 4.27 -0.54
C ILE A 52 8.62 4.34 -0.77
N GLY A 53 9.29 3.21 -0.75
CA GLY A 53 10.72 3.10 -1.00
C GLY A 53 11.12 3.38 -2.44
N LYS A 54 12.36 3.05 -2.76
CA LYS A 54 12.97 3.29 -4.08
C LYS A 54 12.60 2.19 -5.07
N ARG A 55 12.52 2.57 -6.35
CA ARG A 55 12.29 1.63 -7.48
C ARG A 55 11.04 0.76 -7.31
N CYS A 56 10.04 1.28 -6.60
CA CYS A 56 8.75 0.62 -6.48
C CYS A 56 7.88 0.87 -7.72
N LYS A 57 6.95 -0.05 -7.96
CA LYS A 57 5.90 0.12 -8.96
C LYS A 57 4.55 -0.05 -8.29
N ILE A 58 3.83 1.05 -8.15
CA ILE A 58 2.46 1.07 -7.64
C ILE A 58 1.53 1.18 -8.84
N SER A 59 0.76 0.13 -9.10
CA SER A 59 -0.13 0.09 -10.28
C SER A 59 -1.43 0.83 -10.01
N SER A 60 -2.21 1.08 -11.09
CA SER A 60 -3.41 1.91 -11.04
C SER A 60 -4.49 1.40 -10.07
N HIS A 61 -5.33 2.32 -9.58
CA HIS A 61 -6.45 2.06 -8.66
C HIS A 61 -6.03 1.49 -7.30
N THR A 62 -4.79 1.67 -6.90
CA THR A 62 -4.28 1.24 -5.60
C THR A 62 -4.54 2.32 -4.55
N PHE A 63 -5.00 1.91 -3.38
CA PHE A 63 -5.16 2.76 -2.22
C PHE A 63 -4.14 2.40 -1.14
N ILE A 64 -3.33 3.39 -0.72
CA ILE A 64 -2.31 3.24 0.31
C ILE A 64 -2.61 4.24 1.42
N CYS A 65 -3.16 3.75 2.52
CA CYS A 65 -3.59 4.58 3.65
C CYS A 65 -2.43 4.95 4.58
N GLU A 66 -2.73 5.84 5.51
CA GLU A 66 -1.84 6.20 6.61
C GLU A 66 -1.35 4.95 7.36
N GLY A 67 -0.08 4.98 7.82
CA GLY A 67 0.56 3.88 8.56
C GLY A 67 1.21 2.80 7.69
N VAL A 68 1.05 2.86 6.36
CA VAL A 68 1.68 1.89 5.46
C VAL A 68 3.11 2.31 5.12
N THR A 69 4.04 1.39 5.30
CA THR A 69 5.43 1.51 4.83
C THR A 69 5.72 0.41 3.82
N ILE A 70 6.12 0.81 2.62
CA ILE A 70 6.56 -0.07 1.54
C ILE A 70 8.05 0.18 1.32
N GLU A 71 8.86 -0.86 1.52
CA GLU A 71 10.30 -0.78 1.30
C GLU A 71 10.65 -0.79 -0.20
N ASP A 72 11.94 -0.83 -0.52
CA ASP A 72 12.45 -0.74 -1.89
C ASP A 72 12.03 -1.92 -2.78
N GLU A 73 11.94 -1.67 -4.09
CA GLU A 73 11.80 -2.70 -5.13
C GLU A 73 10.49 -3.51 -5.04
N VAL A 74 9.48 -2.97 -4.40
CA VAL A 74 8.18 -3.62 -4.26
C VAL A 74 7.31 -3.37 -5.50
N PHE A 75 6.67 -4.46 -5.96
CA PHE A 75 5.63 -4.40 -6.96
C PHE A 75 4.24 -4.48 -6.30
N VAL A 76 3.39 -3.50 -6.58
CA VAL A 76 1.98 -3.47 -6.16
C VAL A 76 1.10 -3.51 -7.40
N GLY A 77 0.30 -4.55 -7.54
CA GLY A 77 -0.63 -4.77 -8.63
C GLY A 77 -1.77 -3.76 -8.67
N HIS A 78 -2.62 -3.87 -9.70
CA HIS A 78 -3.76 -2.97 -9.86
C HIS A 78 -4.83 -3.22 -8.79
N GLY A 79 -5.47 -2.16 -8.29
CA GLY A 79 -6.60 -2.27 -7.36
C GLY A 79 -6.26 -2.89 -6.01
N VAL A 80 -5.00 -2.83 -5.58
CA VAL A 80 -4.61 -3.29 -4.25
C VAL A 80 -5.09 -2.30 -3.19
N MET A 81 -5.71 -2.83 -2.12
CA MET A 81 -6.26 -2.04 -1.02
C MET A 81 -5.52 -2.35 0.28
N PHE A 82 -5.03 -1.31 0.93
CA PHE A 82 -4.53 -1.39 2.31
C PHE A 82 -5.58 -0.85 3.26
N THR A 83 -5.64 -1.39 4.48
CA THR A 83 -6.46 -0.87 5.58
C THR A 83 -5.56 -0.39 6.72
N ASN A 84 -6.08 0.41 7.63
CA ASN A 84 -5.34 0.91 8.80
C ASN A 84 -6.14 0.82 10.09
N ASP A 85 -7.39 0.33 10.01
CA ASP A 85 -8.27 0.05 11.12
C ASP A 85 -8.90 -1.35 10.94
N LEU A 86 -8.95 -2.16 12.01
CA LEU A 86 -9.56 -3.49 12.02
C LEU A 86 -11.05 -3.46 12.33
N THR A 87 -11.53 -2.40 12.94
CA THR A 87 -12.92 -2.24 13.41
C THR A 87 -13.47 -0.86 13.07
N PRO A 88 -13.50 -0.49 11.78
CA PRO A 88 -13.87 0.86 11.37
C PRO A 88 -15.35 1.14 11.65
N HIS A 89 -15.63 2.28 12.22
CA HIS A 89 -16.98 2.79 12.47
C HIS A 89 -17.12 4.22 11.97
N ALA A 90 -18.28 4.57 11.46
CA ALA A 90 -18.57 5.94 11.06
C ALA A 90 -18.94 6.85 12.25
N THR A 91 -19.46 6.25 13.33
CA THR A 91 -19.93 6.96 14.51
C THR A 91 -19.50 6.27 15.79
N ASN A 92 -19.43 7.05 16.86
CA ASN A 92 -19.28 6.58 18.23
C ASN A 92 -20.61 5.98 18.77
N PRO A 93 -20.60 5.26 19.91
CA PRO A 93 -21.81 4.67 20.47
C PRO A 93 -22.93 5.67 20.81
N ASP A 94 -22.60 6.93 21.00
CA ASP A 94 -23.55 8.02 21.25
C ASP A 94 -24.14 8.63 19.96
N GLY A 95 -23.73 8.14 18.77
CA GLY A 95 -24.17 8.62 17.47
C GLY A 95 -23.37 9.80 16.93
N SER A 96 -22.38 10.33 17.65
CA SER A 96 -21.49 11.38 17.14
C SER A 96 -20.55 10.82 16.05
N PRO A 97 -20.20 11.59 15.00
CA PRO A 97 -19.20 11.17 14.02
C PRO A 97 -17.85 10.87 14.69
N GLN A 98 -17.19 9.80 14.26
CA GLN A 98 -15.82 9.53 14.70
C GLN A 98 -14.84 10.57 14.17
N THR A 99 -13.84 10.87 14.98
CA THR A 99 -12.70 11.75 14.69
C THR A 99 -11.39 10.97 14.74
N ASP A 100 -10.29 11.61 14.39
CA ASP A 100 -8.94 10.99 14.45
C ASP A 100 -8.57 10.50 15.88
N ALA A 101 -9.24 10.98 16.93
CA ALA A 101 -8.99 10.58 18.31
C ALA A 101 -9.74 9.29 18.73
N ASP A 102 -10.72 8.86 17.94
CA ASP A 102 -11.64 7.79 18.29
C ASP A 102 -11.21 6.40 17.79
N TRP A 103 -10.14 6.34 16.98
CA TRP A 103 -9.62 5.09 16.44
C TRP A 103 -8.08 5.07 16.47
N LYS A 104 -7.50 3.93 16.23
CA LYS A 104 -6.05 3.73 16.26
C LYS A 104 -5.53 3.20 14.93
N CYS A 105 -4.68 3.99 14.28
CA CYS A 105 -3.96 3.54 13.09
C CYS A 105 -3.03 2.38 13.44
N LEU A 106 -3.21 1.22 12.80
CA LEU A 106 -2.35 0.06 12.91
C LEU A 106 -1.41 -0.01 11.70
N PRO A 107 -0.08 0.12 11.90
CA PRO A 107 0.86 0.19 10.80
C PRO A 107 1.01 -1.15 10.07
N THR A 108 1.24 -1.07 8.76
CA THR A 108 1.56 -2.22 7.90
C THR A 108 2.93 -2.03 7.27
N LEU A 109 3.77 -3.07 7.30
CA LEU A 109 5.09 -3.08 6.71
C LEU A 109 5.17 -4.07 5.55
N VAL A 110 5.51 -3.58 4.35
CA VAL A 110 5.81 -4.39 3.18
C VAL A 110 7.31 -4.32 2.94
N LYS A 111 8.00 -5.43 3.15
CA LYS A 111 9.45 -5.50 3.04
C LYS A 111 9.94 -5.53 1.60
N LYS A 112 11.23 -5.33 1.44
CA LYS A 112 11.91 -5.21 0.15
C LYS A 112 11.60 -6.37 -0.80
N GLY A 113 11.36 -6.01 -2.08
CA GLY A 113 11.21 -6.98 -3.17
C GLY A 113 9.91 -7.79 -3.16
N VAL A 114 8.95 -7.45 -2.31
CA VAL A 114 7.63 -8.10 -2.30
C VAL A 114 6.88 -7.83 -3.60
N SER A 115 6.11 -8.83 -4.05
CA SER A 115 5.18 -8.69 -5.18
C SER A 115 3.75 -8.92 -4.70
N ILE A 116 2.87 -7.94 -4.90
CA ILE A 116 1.47 -8.01 -4.53
C ILE A 116 0.62 -8.07 -5.79
N GLY A 117 -0.13 -9.15 -5.95
CA GLY A 117 -1.04 -9.37 -7.08
C GLY A 117 -2.23 -8.40 -7.09
N SER A 118 -2.79 -8.19 -8.28
CA SER A 118 -3.92 -7.28 -8.46
C SER A 118 -5.13 -7.66 -7.60
N ASN A 119 -5.86 -6.64 -7.13
CA ASN A 119 -7.06 -6.77 -6.30
C ASN A 119 -6.83 -7.52 -4.97
N ALA A 120 -5.59 -7.60 -4.50
CA ALA A 120 -5.34 -8.08 -3.14
C ALA A 120 -5.75 -7.03 -2.11
N THR A 121 -6.25 -7.49 -0.96
CA THR A 121 -6.53 -6.65 0.21
C THR A 121 -5.62 -7.05 1.34
N LEU A 122 -4.93 -6.07 1.94
CA LEU A 122 -4.04 -6.28 3.09
C LEU A 122 -4.66 -5.63 4.32
N LEU A 123 -4.95 -6.43 5.33
CA LEU A 123 -5.37 -5.90 6.62
C LEU A 123 -4.19 -5.21 7.32
N CYS A 124 -4.51 -4.30 8.22
CA CYS A 124 -3.50 -3.57 8.98
C CYS A 124 -2.86 -4.39 10.11
N GLY A 125 -1.75 -3.87 10.65
CA GLY A 125 -1.04 -4.50 11.75
C GLY A 125 -0.20 -5.70 11.35
N ILE A 126 0.10 -5.88 10.05
CA ILE A 126 0.83 -7.04 9.53
C ILE A 126 2.15 -6.64 8.88
N THR A 127 3.05 -7.61 8.82
CA THR A 127 4.31 -7.52 8.08
C THR A 127 4.32 -8.52 6.92
N ILE A 128 4.59 -8.03 5.72
CA ILE A 128 4.86 -8.88 4.55
C ILE A 128 6.37 -9.03 4.41
N GLY A 129 6.86 -10.24 4.60
CA GLY A 129 8.29 -10.56 4.62
C GLY A 129 8.97 -10.34 3.28
N GLU A 130 10.28 -10.12 3.31
CA GLU A 130 11.11 -9.83 2.13
C GLU A 130 10.88 -10.85 1.01
N ARG A 131 10.69 -10.35 -0.23
CA ARG A 131 10.47 -11.16 -1.44
C ARG A 131 9.29 -12.12 -1.38
N ALA A 132 8.36 -11.91 -0.46
CA ALA A 132 7.12 -12.67 -0.46
C ALA A 132 6.27 -12.34 -1.68
N MET A 133 5.39 -13.27 -2.06
CA MET A 133 4.45 -13.11 -3.17
C MET A 133 3.01 -13.25 -2.67
N ILE A 134 2.22 -12.24 -2.91
CA ILE A 134 0.78 -12.21 -2.62
C ILE A 134 0.03 -12.46 -3.92
N GLY A 135 -0.77 -13.51 -3.98
CA GLY A 135 -1.57 -13.83 -5.17
C GLY A 135 -2.65 -12.78 -5.45
N ALA A 136 -3.04 -12.67 -6.72
CA ALA A 136 -4.14 -11.77 -7.11
C ALA A 136 -5.43 -12.14 -6.38
N GLY A 137 -6.20 -11.14 -5.93
CA GLY A 137 -7.44 -11.31 -5.19
C GLY A 137 -7.30 -11.89 -3.78
N ALA A 138 -6.08 -12.04 -3.26
CA ALA A 138 -5.87 -12.55 -1.91
C ALA A 138 -6.29 -11.54 -0.84
N VAL A 139 -6.85 -12.03 0.27
CA VAL A 139 -7.11 -11.23 1.48
C VAL A 139 -6.11 -11.63 2.56
N VAL A 140 -5.09 -10.80 2.77
CA VAL A 140 -3.99 -11.07 3.70
C VAL A 140 -4.37 -10.56 5.08
N THR A 141 -4.55 -11.48 6.02
CA THR A 141 -5.04 -11.19 7.37
C THR A 141 -4.00 -11.39 8.46
N LYS A 142 -2.79 -11.83 8.11
CA LYS A 142 -1.68 -12.15 9.03
C LYS A 142 -0.35 -11.89 8.37
N ASP A 143 0.70 -11.86 9.16
CA ASP A 143 2.08 -11.78 8.67
C ASP A 143 2.37 -12.85 7.61
N VAL A 144 3.15 -12.47 6.61
CA VAL A 144 3.63 -13.38 5.56
C VAL A 144 5.13 -13.56 5.72
N PRO A 145 5.63 -14.79 5.87
CA PRO A 145 7.07 -15.04 5.97
C PRO A 145 7.83 -14.60 4.71
N ALA A 146 9.12 -14.26 4.88
CA ALA A 146 9.99 -13.94 3.78
C ALA A 146 10.04 -15.08 2.74
N GLY A 147 9.96 -14.72 1.45
CA GLY A 147 9.97 -15.66 0.33
C GLY A 147 8.72 -16.53 0.20
N ALA A 148 7.76 -16.43 1.11
CA ALA A 148 6.55 -17.23 1.03
C ALA A 148 5.61 -16.70 -0.08
N THR A 149 4.84 -17.63 -0.66
CA THR A 149 3.71 -17.30 -1.55
C THR A 149 2.41 -17.58 -0.83
N VAL A 150 1.51 -16.59 -0.79
CA VAL A 150 0.17 -16.74 -0.19
C VAL A 150 -0.92 -16.39 -1.20
N VAL A 151 -2.03 -17.13 -1.15
CA VAL A 151 -3.17 -16.95 -2.07
C VAL A 151 -4.49 -17.19 -1.34
N GLY A 152 -5.57 -16.66 -1.89
CA GLY A 152 -6.94 -16.93 -1.47
C GLY A 152 -7.50 -15.96 -0.43
N ASN A 153 -8.72 -16.22 0.03
CA ASN A 153 -9.46 -15.45 1.02
C ASN A 153 -10.04 -16.39 2.09
N PRO A 154 -9.54 -16.33 3.34
CA PRO A 154 -8.33 -15.63 3.75
C PRO A 154 -7.07 -16.25 3.12
N ALA A 155 -6.02 -15.44 2.91
CA ALA A 155 -4.79 -15.89 2.28
C ALA A 155 -4.10 -17.02 3.09
N ARG A 156 -3.62 -18.04 2.38
CA ARG A 156 -2.87 -19.18 2.95
C ARG A 156 -1.62 -19.42 2.14
N GLN A 157 -0.57 -19.84 2.83
CA GLN A 157 0.69 -20.16 2.18
C GLN A 157 0.54 -21.36 1.24
N VAL A 158 1.03 -21.19 0.02
CA VAL A 158 1.12 -22.29 -0.94
C VAL A 158 2.47 -22.99 -0.70
N VAL A 159 2.40 -24.28 -0.36
CA VAL A 159 3.59 -25.11 -0.32
C VAL A 159 3.93 -25.44 -1.77
N SER A 160 5.06 -24.96 -2.30
CA SER A 160 5.56 -25.43 -3.59
C SER A 160 5.84 -26.93 -3.45
N LYS A 161 5.02 -27.77 -4.11
CA LYS A 161 5.44 -29.16 -4.33
C LYS A 161 6.72 -29.05 -5.13
N GLY A 162 7.85 -29.47 -4.54
CA GLY A 162 9.12 -29.57 -5.24
C GLY A 162 8.87 -30.26 -6.58
N LYS A 163 9.43 -29.69 -7.66
CA LYS A 163 9.51 -30.42 -8.93
C LYS A 163 10.38 -31.62 -8.65
N GLY A 164 9.74 -32.81 -8.54
CA GLY A 164 10.44 -34.08 -8.62
C GLY A 164 11.07 -34.28 -10.00
#